data_310b9ad24e3ff28c232b556ce58b5af7
#
_entry.id   310b9ad24e3ff28c232b556ce58b5af7
#
_cell.length_a   1.000
_cell.length_b   1.000
_cell.length_c   1.000
_cell.angle_alpha   90.00
_cell.angle_beta   90.00
_cell.angle_gamma   90.00
#
_symmetry.space_group_name_H-M   'P 1'
#
loop_
_entity.id
_entity.type
_entity.pdbx_description
1 polymer ?
#
loop_
_entity_poly.entity_id
_entity_poly.type
_entity_poly.pdbx_seq_one_letter_code
_entity_poly.pdbx_strand_id
1 'polypeptide(L)'
;MMAEVDAQVGRLLTALDELGATDETVVVVTSDHGEMLGDHGLMSKLGFHDQAFYIPLIVRAPGGTGIETACTGGAGQVVEGFTENIDVMPTVLDLAGAEVPRQCQGRSLRPFLDGSVADGGLPDGWRTAAHWEFDFRAWAGSRELDGLDGHLCNLAVHRDHRGKYVHFAGMAPIFFDLEGDPDECEPLGDHPLMAGYAAALLDWRMATDEQELSDHLALPGGMIV
;
A
#
# COMPACT_ATOMS: atom_id res chain seq x y z
N MET A 1 -0.39 -8.92 23.01
CA MET A 1 0.48 -8.24 22.02
C MET A 1 -0.18 -6.98 21.44
N MET A 2 -1.36 -7.01 20.76
CA MET A 2 -2.00 -5.78 20.25
C MET A 2 -2.30 -4.74 21.33
N ALA A 3 -2.91 -5.14 22.46
CA ALA A 3 -3.15 -4.23 23.59
C ALA A 3 -1.85 -3.66 24.22
N GLU A 4 -0.74 -4.33 24.06
CA GLU A 4 0.56 -3.86 24.50
C GLU A 4 1.13 -2.78 23.57
N VAL A 5 0.98 -2.98 22.26
CA VAL A 5 1.33 -1.96 21.25
C VAL A 5 0.47 -0.72 21.43
N ASP A 6 -0.83 -0.88 21.59
CA ASP A 6 -1.79 0.20 21.84
C ASP A 6 -1.39 1.02 23.09
N ALA A 7 -1.05 0.34 24.18
CA ALA A 7 -0.57 1.00 25.41
C ALA A 7 0.73 1.79 25.18
N GLN A 8 1.66 1.32 24.33
CA GLN A 8 2.88 2.06 24.01
C GLN A 8 2.60 3.28 23.14
N VAL A 9 1.70 3.16 22.15
CA VAL A 9 1.24 4.31 21.36
C VAL A 9 0.60 5.36 22.28
N GLY A 10 -0.26 4.95 23.22
CA GLY A 10 -0.85 5.84 24.20
C GLY A 10 0.20 6.58 25.03
N ARG A 11 1.27 5.90 25.46
CA ARG A 11 2.39 6.53 26.19
C ARG A 11 3.13 7.59 25.35
N LEU A 12 3.34 7.32 24.06
CA LEU A 12 3.96 8.29 23.16
C LEU A 12 3.08 9.53 22.99
N LEU A 13 1.78 9.35 22.81
CA LEU A 13 0.84 10.46 22.71
C LEU A 13 0.80 11.30 24.00
N THR A 14 0.79 10.65 25.18
CA THR A 14 0.88 11.34 26.46
C THR A 14 2.18 12.15 26.60
N ALA A 15 3.31 11.60 26.16
CA ALA A 15 4.58 12.30 26.20
C ALA A 15 4.59 13.54 25.28
N LEU A 16 3.94 13.48 24.12
CA LEU A 16 3.77 14.66 23.25
C LEU A 16 2.94 15.76 23.94
N ASP A 17 1.88 15.38 24.66
CA ASP A 17 1.05 16.32 25.41
C ASP A 17 1.82 16.96 26.56
N GLU A 18 2.56 16.18 27.34
CA GLU A 18 3.39 16.67 28.46
C GLU A 18 4.51 17.62 27.99
N LEU A 19 5.01 17.42 26.76
CA LEU A 19 6.01 18.29 26.13
C LEU A 19 5.40 19.53 25.46
N GLY A 20 4.07 19.62 25.36
CA GLY A 20 3.38 20.68 24.64
C GLY A 20 3.62 20.62 23.12
N ALA A 21 3.96 19.45 22.59
CA ALA A 21 4.33 19.25 21.18
C ALA A 21 3.21 18.64 20.33
N THR A 22 2.05 18.36 20.91
CA THR A 22 0.91 17.68 20.25
C THR A 22 0.46 18.42 18.99
N ASP A 23 0.38 19.75 19.05
CA ASP A 23 -0.11 20.59 17.95
C ASP A 23 0.98 20.93 16.92
N GLU A 24 2.21 20.49 17.14
CA GLU A 24 3.34 20.72 16.23
C GLU A 24 3.89 19.42 15.63
N THR A 25 3.28 18.27 15.96
CA THR A 25 3.80 16.97 15.57
C THR A 25 2.84 16.22 14.66
N VAL A 26 3.32 15.83 13.47
CA VAL A 26 2.66 14.81 12.64
C VAL A 26 2.82 13.45 13.32
N VAL A 27 1.72 12.75 13.52
CA VAL A 27 1.74 11.37 14.04
C VAL A 27 1.21 10.44 12.96
N VAL A 28 2.02 9.46 12.57
CA VAL A 28 1.64 8.39 11.65
C VAL A 28 1.74 7.06 12.37
N VAL A 29 0.64 6.32 12.40
CA VAL A 29 0.60 4.95 12.91
C VAL A 29 0.30 4.02 11.75
N THR A 30 1.24 3.13 11.45
CA THR A 30 1.13 2.14 10.38
C THR A 30 1.93 0.90 10.73
N SER A 31 1.91 -0.09 9.86
CA SER A 31 2.73 -1.30 9.93
C SER A 31 3.42 -1.53 8.58
N ASP A 32 4.52 -2.27 8.57
CA ASP A 32 5.19 -2.71 7.34
C ASP A 32 4.39 -3.81 6.64
N HIS A 33 3.71 -4.68 7.38
CA HIS A 33 2.82 -5.73 6.90
C HIS A 33 1.85 -6.14 8.00
N GLY A 34 0.85 -6.92 7.63
CA GLY A 34 -0.08 -7.58 8.56
C GLY A 34 0.46 -8.93 9.07
N GLU A 35 -0.45 -9.77 9.52
CA GLU A 35 -0.14 -11.09 10.10
C GLU A 35 -1.31 -12.04 9.84
N MET A 36 -1.03 -13.23 9.33
CA MET A 36 -2.04 -14.24 9.00
C MET A 36 -2.72 -14.83 10.23
N LEU A 37 -2.04 -14.94 11.36
CA LEU A 37 -2.56 -15.42 12.66
C LEU A 37 -3.32 -16.77 12.60
N GLY A 38 -3.08 -17.59 11.59
CA GLY A 38 -3.74 -18.86 11.36
C GLY A 38 -4.79 -18.83 10.25
N ASP A 39 -5.13 -17.67 9.73
CA ASP A 39 -6.02 -17.56 8.57
C ASP A 39 -5.42 -18.29 7.38
N HIS A 40 -6.23 -18.96 6.59
CA HIS A 40 -5.81 -19.86 5.50
C HIS A 40 -4.83 -20.96 5.94
N GLY A 41 -4.75 -21.26 7.25
CA GLY A 41 -3.76 -22.19 7.82
C GLY A 41 -2.33 -21.65 7.82
N LEU A 42 -2.14 -20.34 7.59
CA LEU A 42 -0.85 -19.69 7.48
C LEU A 42 -0.51 -18.87 8.73
N MET A 43 0.79 -18.70 8.97
CA MET A 43 1.34 -17.84 10.00
C MET A 43 2.29 -16.84 9.36
N SER A 44 2.48 -15.68 10.01
CA SER A 44 3.33 -14.61 9.49
C SER A 44 2.77 -13.95 8.22
N LYS A 45 3.62 -13.33 7.42
CA LYS A 45 3.26 -12.51 6.24
C LYS A 45 3.46 -13.26 4.92
N LEU A 46 2.97 -14.45 4.81
CA LEU A 46 3.20 -15.27 3.62
C LEU A 46 2.19 -15.01 2.52
N GLY A 47 2.68 -14.96 1.29
CA GLY A 47 1.83 -15.04 0.10
C GLY A 47 1.21 -13.72 -0.35
N PHE A 48 -0.12 -13.71 -0.48
CA PHE A 48 -0.85 -12.69 -1.21
C PHE A 48 -2.20 -12.31 -0.57
N HIS A 49 -2.53 -12.88 0.60
CA HIS A 49 -3.82 -12.67 1.27
C HIS A 49 -3.88 -11.30 1.94
N ASP A 50 -5.07 -10.71 1.98
CA ASP A 50 -5.31 -9.38 2.55
C ASP A 50 -4.86 -9.28 4.02
N GLN A 51 -4.98 -10.35 4.82
CA GLN A 51 -4.54 -10.38 6.21
C GLN A 51 -3.06 -9.99 6.41
N ALA A 52 -2.21 -10.28 5.41
CA ALA A 52 -0.80 -9.93 5.43
C ALA A 52 -0.50 -8.56 4.80
N PHE A 53 -1.40 -8.02 3.98
CA PHE A 53 -1.12 -6.81 3.18
C PHE A 53 -2.11 -5.67 3.41
N TYR A 54 -3.28 -5.91 4.01
CA TYR A 54 -4.21 -4.87 4.44
C TYR A 54 -3.83 -4.40 5.85
N ILE A 55 -3.10 -3.29 5.92
CA ILE A 55 -2.48 -2.77 7.13
C ILE A 55 -3.14 -1.48 7.60
N PRO A 56 -3.06 -1.13 8.90
CA PRO A 56 -3.57 0.13 9.39
C PRO A 56 -2.73 1.30 8.88
N LEU A 57 -3.39 2.41 8.57
CA LEU A 57 -2.75 3.70 8.34
C LEU A 57 -3.58 4.80 8.99
N ILE A 58 -3.05 5.42 10.04
CA ILE A 58 -3.68 6.52 10.76
C ILE A 58 -2.74 7.70 10.70
N VAL A 59 -3.23 8.84 10.22
CA VAL A 59 -2.46 10.07 10.14
C VAL A 59 -3.15 11.15 10.96
N ARG A 60 -2.45 11.73 11.93
CA ARG A 60 -2.83 12.95 12.64
C ARG A 60 -1.90 14.07 12.21
N ALA A 61 -2.43 15.06 11.53
CA ALA A 61 -1.69 16.27 11.20
C ALA A 61 -1.62 17.21 12.41
N PRO A 62 -0.55 18.02 12.54
CA PRO A 62 -0.44 19.03 13.59
C PRO A 62 -1.43 20.17 13.37
N GLY A 63 -1.83 20.83 14.44
CA GLY A 63 -2.57 22.08 14.39
C GLY A 63 -1.74 23.18 13.71
N GLY A 64 -2.38 24.19 13.09
CA GLY A 64 -1.66 25.33 12.47
C GLY A 64 -1.08 25.09 11.09
N THR A 65 -1.21 23.92 10.51
CA THR A 65 -0.74 23.63 9.15
C THR A 65 -1.72 24.04 8.03
N GLY A 66 -2.81 24.76 8.39
CA GLY A 66 -3.94 25.02 7.48
C GLY A 66 -4.89 23.82 7.33
N ILE A 67 -4.59 22.73 8.02
CA ILE A 67 -5.38 21.49 8.04
C ILE A 67 -6.48 21.56 9.12
N GLU A 68 -6.42 22.54 10.02
CA GLU A 68 -7.34 22.74 11.16
C GLU A 68 -8.82 22.84 10.77
N THR A 69 -9.11 23.21 9.55
CA THR A 69 -10.49 23.48 9.09
C THR A 69 -11.19 22.30 8.47
N ALA A 70 -10.46 21.23 8.11
CA ALA A 70 -11.04 20.09 7.41
C ALA A 70 -11.70 19.07 8.34
N CYS A 71 -11.22 18.94 9.57
CA CYS A 71 -11.81 18.05 10.58
C CYS A 71 -12.92 18.74 11.38
N THR A 72 -13.88 19.38 10.73
CA THR A 72 -15.01 20.07 11.40
C THR A 72 -16.02 19.12 12.05
N GLY A 73 -15.81 17.80 12.00
CA GLY A 73 -16.72 16.78 12.52
C GLY A 73 -16.33 16.13 13.86
N GLY A 74 -15.18 16.46 14.45
CA GLY A 74 -14.76 15.93 15.78
C GLY A 74 -14.40 14.44 15.82
N ALA A 75 -14.60 13.69 14.74
CA ALA A 75 -14.13 12.32 14.54
C ALA A 75 -13.25 12.26 13.30
N GLY A 76 -12.24 11.40 13.31
CA GLY A 76 -11.35 11.24 12.17
C GLY A 76 -12.10 10.82 10.90
N GLN A 77 -11.71 11.38 9.77
CA GLN A 77 -12.21 10.95 8.47
C GLN A 77 -11.72 9.52 8.19
N VAL A 78 -12.62 8.69 7.66
CA VAL A 78 -12.27 7.37 7.12
C VAL A 78 -12.11 7.49 5.60
N VAL A 79 -10.95 7.07 5.09
CA VAL A 79 -10.64 7.07 3.66
C VAL A 79 -10.82 5.66 3.12
N GLU A 80 -11.82 5.48 2.26
CA GLU A 80 -12.11 4.19 1.61
C GLU A 80 -11.25 3.96 0.34
N GLY A 81 -10.50 4.96 -0.09
CA GLY A 81 -9.60 4.85 -1.25
C GLY A 81 -8.36 4.02 -0.95
N PHE A 82 -7.85 3.37 -1.98
CA PHE A 82 -6.59 2.62 -1.86
C PHE A 82 -5.42 3.51 -1.51
N THR A 83 -4.76 3.21 -0.40
CA THR A 83 -3.49 3.79 0.04
C THR A 83 -2.43 2.70 0.11
N GLU A 84 -1.19 3.08 -0.01
CA GLU A 84 -0.05 2.14 0.04
C GLU A 84 1.03 2.70 0.97
N ASN A 85 1.88 1.86 1.54
CA ASN A 85 2.97 2.30 2.43
C ASN A 85 3.90 3.33 1.79
N ILE A 86 4.06 3.29 0.48
CA ILE A 86 4.86 4.26 -0.27
C ILE A 86 4.29 5.69 -0.20
N ASP A 87 3.03 5.87 0.22
CA ASP A 87 2.38 7.18 0.38
C ASP A 87 2.82 7.90 1.66
N VAL A 88 3.37 7.19 2.62
CA VAL A 88 3.78 7.75 3.92
C VAL A 88 4.91 8.77 3.73
N MET A 89 5.95 8.42 2.99
CA MET A 89 7.10 9.31 2.79
C MET A 89 6.73 10.63 2.11
N PRO A 90 6.07 10.66 0.93
CA PRO A 90 5.66 11.90 0.30
C PRO A 90 4.68 12.70 1.18
N THR A 91 3.83 12.05 1.97
CA THR A 91 2.93 12.73 2.90
C THR A 91 3.70 13.46 3.99
N VAL A 92 4.67 12.81 4.63
CA VAL A 92 5.48 13.42 5.70
C VAL A 92 6.28 14.60 5.15
N LEU A 93 6.89 14.46 3.98
CA LEU A 93 7.65 15.54 3.34
C LEU A 93 6.76 16.74 2.98
N ASP A 94 5.60 16.49 2.38
CA ASP A 94 4.63 17.53 2.01
C ASP A 94 4.09 18.25 3.24
N LEU A 95 3.74 17.53 4.31
CA LEU A 95 3.29 18.12 5.58
C LEU A 95 4.40 18.94 6.28
N ALA A 96 5.65 18.55 6.10
CA ALA A 96 6.80 19.29 6.61
C ALA A 96 7.20 20.48 5.72
N GLY A 97 6.53 20.69 4.57
CA GLY A 97 6.88 21.73 3.60
C GLY A 97 8.19 21.46 2.86
N ALA A 98 8.64 20.22 2.84
CA ALA A 98 9.82 19.78 2.09
C ALA A 98 9.46 19.33 0.67
N GLU A 99 10.43 19.46 -0.23
CA GLU A 99 10.27 18.94 -1.59
C GLU A 99 10.16 17.41 -1.59
N VAL A 100 9.16 16.88 -2.30
CA VAL A 100 9.02 15.43 -2.50
C VAL A 100 9.92 15.00 -3.65
N PRO A 101 10.94 14.15 -3.41
CA PRO A 101 11.84 13.70 -4.45
C PRO A 101 11.09 12.90 -5.53
N ARG A 102 11.53 13.01 -6.78
CA ARG A 102 10.93 12.32 -7.94
C ARG A 102 10.89 10.80 -7.80
N GLN A 103 11.85 10.21 -7.10
CA GLN A 103 11.89 8.77 -6.80
C GLN A 103 10.77 8.30 -5.87
N CYS A 104 10.03 9.22 -5.21
CA CYS A 104 8.85 8.87 -4.44
C CYS A 104 7.68 8.59 -5.39
N GLN A 105 7.38 7.33 -5.59
CA GLN A 105 6.26 6.89 -6.45
C GLN A 105 4.91 6.94 -5.73
N GLY A 106 4.91 7.08 -4.40
CA GLY A 106 3.71 7.27 -3.58
C GLY A 106 3.07 8.64 -3.78
N ARG A 107 1.87 8.80 -3.26
CA ARG A 107 1.07 10.03 -3.35
C ARG A 107 0.86 10.62 -1.97
N SER A 108 1.03 11.93 -1.83
CA SER A 108 0.72 12.60 -0.57
C SER A 108 -0.74 12.41 -0.18
N LEU A 109 -0.97 12.05 1.07
CA LEU A 109 -2.31 11.93 1.67
C LEU A 109 -2.86 13.29 2.14
N ARG A 110 -2.10 14.37 1.95
CA ARG A 110 -2.51 15.73 2.36
C ARG A 110 -3.90 16.13 1.88
N PRO A 111 -4.36 15.82 0.64
CA PRO A 111 -5.70 16.18 0.19
C PRO A 111 -6.84 15.61 1.04
N PHE A 112 -6.61 14.48 1.72
CA PHE A 112 -7.58 13.92 2.68
C PHE A 112 -7.53 14.61 4.04
N LEU A 113 -6.44 15.32 4.34
CA LEU A 113 -6.21 15.96 5.64
C LEU A 113 -6.57 17.43 5.64
N ASP A 114 -6.43 18.15 4.51
CA ASP A 114 -6.60 19.59 4.40
C ASP A 114 -7.98 20.05 3.90
N GLY A 115 -8.92 19.09 3.72
CA GLY A 115 -10.27 19.38 3.27
C GLY A 115 -10.39 19.69 1.77
N SER A 116 -9.33 19.48 1.00
CA SER A 116 -9.38 19.59 -0.48
C SER A 116 -10.33 18.56 -1.10
N VAL A 117 -10.57 17.47 -0.37
CA VAL A 117 -11.48 16.41 -0.76
C VAL A 117 -12.64 16.34 0.22
N ALA A 118 -13.86 16.31 -0.28
CA ALA A 118 -15.05 16.13 0.55
C ALA A 118 -15.01 14.77 1.27
N ASP A 119 -15.70 14.69 2.42
CA ASP A 119 -15.79 13.46 3.21
C ASP A 119 -16.30 12.30 2.35
N GLY A 120 -15.58 11.18 2.35
CA GLY A 120 -15.85 10.02 1.50
C GLY A 120 -15.45 10.17 0.02
N GLY A 121 -14.87 11.33 -0.39
CA GLY A 121 -14.38 11.55 -1.76
C GLY A 121 -12.95 11.08 -1.97
N LEU A 122 -12.52 11.09 -3.24
CA LEU A 122 -11.15 10.83 -3.66
C LEU A 122 -10.61 12.00 -4.47
N PRO A 123 -9.31 12.31 -4.39
CA PRO A 123 -8.68 13.27 -5.29
C PRO A 123 -8.78 12.81 -6.75
N ASP A 124 -8.83 13.75 -7.68
CA ASP A 124 -8.85 13.44 -9.11
C ASP A 124 -7.66 12.55 -9.50
N GLY A 125 -7.95 11.47 -10.22
CA GLY A 125 -6.94 10.51 -10.65
C GLY A 125 -6.32 9.68 -9.51
N TRP A 126 -6.97 9.62 -8.34
CA TRP A 126 -6.51 8.72 -7.27
C TRP A 126 -6.52 7.27 -7.74
N ARG A 127 -5.66 6.44 -7.12
CA ARG A 127 -5.56 5.03 -7.51
C ARG A 127 -6.84 4.26 -7.19
N THR A 128 -7.17 3.32 -8.05
CA THR A 128 -8.35 2.45 -7.92
C THR A 128 -8.00 1.03 -7.50
N ALA A 129 -6.73 0.74 -7.35
CA ALA A 129 -6.21 -0.57 -6.95
C ALA A 129 -4.94 -0.41 -6.11
N ALA A 130 -4.64 -1.41 -5.30
CA ALA A 130 -3.37 -1.58 -4.60
C ALA A 130 -2.54 -2.67 -5.28
N HIS A 131 -1.21 -2.55 -5.14
CA HIS A 131 -0.26 -3.47 -5.73
C HIS A 131 0.81 -3.85 -4.71
N TRP A 132 1.27 -5.10 -4.80
CA TRP A 132 2.44 -5.54 -4.05
C TRP A 132 3.13 -6.69 -4.75
N GLU A 133 4.36 -6.93 -4.35
CA GLU A 133 5.17 -8.04 -4.81
C GLU A 133 5.67 -8.84 -3.61
N PHE A 134 5.86 -10.13 -3.79
CA PHE A 134 6.41 -10.99 -2.77
C PHE A 134 7.38 -11.99 -3.38
N ASP A 135 8.57 -12.09 -2.78
CA ASP A 135 9.61 -13.02 -3.14
C ASP A 135 9.63 -14.17 -2.12
N PHE A 136 9.31 -15.35 -2.58
CA PHE A 136 9.27 -16.55 -1.75
C PHE A 136 10.42 -17.52 -2.03
N ARG A 137 11.51 -17.06 -2.63
CA ARG A 137 12.68 -17.86 -2.96
C ARG A 137 13.36 -18.51 -1.73
N ALA A 138 13.14 -17.97 -0.53
CA ALA A 138 13.61 -18.58 0.72
C ALA A 138 13.01 -19.98 0.96
N TRP A 139 11.89 -20.31 0.31
CA TRP A 139 11.24 -21.62 0.35
C TRP A 139 11.52 -22.48 -0.90
N ALA A 140 12.30 -21.97 -1.87
CA ALA A 140 12.74 -22.75 -3.02
C ALA A 140 13.51 -23.97 -2.52
N GLY A 141 13.12 -25.17 -3.02
CA GLY A 141 13.63 -26.45 -2.54
C GLY A 141 12.83 -27.06 -1.38
N SER A 142 11.76 -26.43 -0.90
CA SER A 142 10.75 -27.10 -0.10
C SER A 142 10.03 -28.17 -0.93
N ARG A 143 9.33 -29.13 -0.28
CA ARG A 143 8.59 -30.16 -1.02
C ARG A 143 7.49 -29.61 -1.91
N GLU A 144 6.90 -28.49 -1.49
CA GLU A 144 5.81 -27.81 -2.19
C GLU A 144 6.30 -27.10 -3.45
N LEU A 145 7.58 -26.70 -3.47
CA LEU A 145 8.21 -25.97 -4.57
C LEU A 145 9.33 -26.79 -5.23
N ASP A 146 9.30 -28.12 -5.08
CA ASP A 146 10.33 -28.99 -5.64
C ASP A 146 10.42 -28.87 -7.18
N GLY A 147 11.61 -28.53 -7.66
CA GLY A 147 11.89 -28.30 -9.07
C GLY A 147 11.58 -26.89 -9.59
N LEU A 148 11.07 -25.96 -8.76
CA LEU A 148 10.92 -24.58 -9.17
C LEU A 148 12.26 -23.82 -9.01
N ASP A 149 12.69 -23.15 -10.09
CA ASP A 149 13.87 -22.30 -10.05
C ASP A 149 13.63 -21.12 -9.10
N GLY A 150 14.59 -20.84 -8.19
CA GLY A 150 14.50 -19.75 -7.24
C GLY A 150 14.25 -18.37 -7.88
N HIS A 151 14.68 -18.16 -9.12
CA HIS A 151 14.39 -16.94 -9.87
C HIS A 151 12.91 -16.81 -10.29
N LEU A 152 12.16 -17.91 -10.26
CA LEU A 152 10.73 -17.96 -10.56
C LEU A 152 9.86 -17.92 -9.28
N CYS A 153 10.49 -17.90 -8.11
CA CYS A 153 9.80 -17.85 -6.81
C CYS A 153 9.39 -16.43 -6.44
N ASN A 154 8.65 -15.77 -7.30
CA ASN A 154 8.10 -14.43 -7.01
C ASN A 154 6.69 -14.30 -7.57
N LEU A 155 5.94 -13.39 -6.99
CA LEU A 155 4.59 -13.05 -7.41
C LEU A 155 4.39 -11.54 -7.38
N ALA A 156 3.41 -11.08 -8.15
CA ALA A 156 2.92 -9.72 -8.14
C ALA A 156 1.39 -9.72 -8.09
N VAL A 157 0.82 -8.78 -7.38
CA VAL A 157 -0.62 -8.70 -7.12
C VAL A 157 -1.18 -7.38 -7.60
N HIS A 158 -2.35 -7.45 -8.23
CA HIS A 158 -3.25 -6.34 -8.48
C HIS A 158 -4.57 -6.60 -7.75
N ARG A 159 -4.98 -5.69 -6.87
CA ARG A 159 -6.17 -5.83 -6.04
C ARG A 159 -7.01 -4.55 -6.11
N ASP A 160 -8.25 -4.66 -6.55
CA ASP A 160 -9.27 -3.60 -6.46
C ASP A 160 -10.47 -4.06 -5.60
N HIS A 161 -11.57 -3.30 -5.57
CA HIS A 161 -12.76 -3.65 -4.78
C HIS A 161 -13.50 -4.89 -5.27
N ARG A 162 -13.33 -5.29 -6.54
CA ARG A 162 -14.04 -6.41 -7.16
C ARG A 162 -13.25 -7.70 -7.13
N GLY A 163 -11.93 -7.60 -7.21
CA GLY A 163 -11.13 -8.80 -7.32
C GLY A 163 -9.66 -8.62 -7.01
N LYS A 164 -8.99 -9.74 -6.90
CA LYS A 164 -7.55 -9.82 -6.72
C LYS A 164 -6.97 -10.80 -7.73
N TYR A 165 -6.02 -10.32 -8.50
CA TYR A 165 -5.24 -11.13 -9.43
C TYR A 165 -3.83 -11.33 -8.90
N VAL A 166 -3.40 -12.57 -8.81
CA VAL A 166 -2.05 -12.95 -8.37
C VAL A 166 -1.33 -13.59 -9.53
N HIS A 167 -0.28 -12.94 -10.00
CA HIS A 167 0.61 -13.42 -11.02
C HIS A 167 1.85 -14.04 -10.41
N PHE A 168 2.12 -15.30 -10.73
CA PHE A 168 3.35 -15.99 -10.34
C PHE A 168 4.29 -16.08 -11.54
N ALA A 169 5.57 -15.82 -11.34
CA ALA A 169 6.55 -15.96 -12.41
C ALA A 169 6.72 -17.42 -12.89
N GLY A 170 6.60 -18.39 -12.00
CA GLY A 170 6.84 -19.81 -12.27
C GLY A 170 5.64 -20.73 -12.18
N MET A 171 4.44 -20.20 -11.89
CA MET A 171 3.23 -20.98 -11.70
C MET A 171 2.04 -20.34 -12.42
N ALA A 172 0.93 -21.10 -12.55
CA ALA A 172 -0.30 -20.53 -13.09
C ALA A 172 -0.84 -19.40 -12.19
N PRO A 173 -1.36 -18.32 -12.78
CA PRO A 173 -1.97 -17.24 -12.01
C PRO A 173 -3.28 -17.69 -11.38
N ILE A 174 -3.70 -16.99 -10.32
CA ILE A 174 -5.00 -17.19 -9.69
C ILE A 174 -5.75 -15.86 -9.57
N PHE A 175 -7.06 -15.96 -9.41
CA PHE A 175 -7.96 -14.83 -9.22
C PHE A 175 -8.90 -15.11 -8.04
N PHE A 176 -9.21 -14.08 -7.25
CA PHE A 176 -10.26 -14.08 -6.25
C PHE A 176 -11.34 -13.08 -6.65
N ASP A 177 -12.59 -13.54 -6.72
CA ASP A 177 -13.76 -12.68 -6.90
C ASP A 177 -14.21 -12.18 -5.52
N LEU A 178 -13.72 -11.01 -5.13
CA LEU A 178 -13.94 -10.45 -3.79
C LEU A 178 -15.40 -10.01 -3.54
N GLU A 179 -16.24 -9.93 -4.58
CA GLU A 179 -17.67 -9.70 -4.41
C GLU A 179 -18.38 -10.97 -3.89
N GLY A 180 -17.94 -12.14 -4.33
CA GLY A 180 -18.50 -13.44 -3.92
C GLY A 180 -17.69 -14.15 -2.83
N ASP A 181 -16.41 -13.90 -2.75
CA ASP A 181 -15.45 -14.53 -1.84
C ASP A 181 -14.53 -13.48 -1.18
N PRO A 182 -15.08 -12.62 -0.29
CA PRO A 182 -14.30 -11.57 0.35
C PRO A 182 -13.20 -12.10 1.29
N ASP A 183 -13.32 -13.35 1.72
CA ASP A 183 -12.35 -14.02 2.59
C ASP A 183 -11.26 -14.78 1.82
N GLU A 184 -11.28 -14.73 0.47
CA GLU A 184 -10.24 -15.32 -0.38
C GLU A 184 -10.03 -16.83 -0.19
N CYS A 185 -11.12 -17.55 0.00
CA CYS A 185 -11.10 -19.00 0.24
C CYS A 185 -11.11 -19.84 -1.03
N GLU A 186 -11.58 -19.30 -2.15
CA GLU A 186 -11.82 -20.02 -3.42
C GLU A 186 -10.98 -19.42 -4.57
N PRO A 187 -9.69 -19.76 -4.70
CA PRO A 187 -8.86 -19.28 -5.80
C PRO A 187 -9.34 -19.87 -7.14
N LEU A 188 -9.58 -19.01 -8.11
CA LEU A 188 -10.03 -19.35 -9.45
C LEU A 188 -8.84 -19.38 -10.43
N GLY A 189 -8.68 -20.46 -11.18
CA GLY A 189 -7.67 -20.57 -12.24
C GLY A 189 -8.12 -19.99 -13.59
N ASP A 190 -9.42 -19.75 -13.75
CA ASP A 190 -10.02 -19.13 -14.94
C ASP A 190 -11.18 -18.23 -14.51
N HIS A 191 -11.12 -16.96 -14.92
CA HIS A 191 -12.17 -15.99 -14.67
C HIS A 191 -12.17 -14.93 -15.78
N PRO A 192 -13.35 -14.43 -16.25
CA PRO A 192 -13.43 -13.48 -17.36
C PRO A 192 -12.66 -12.18 -17.15
N LEU A 193 -12.45 -11.76 -15.91
CA LEU A 193 -11.72 -10.53 -15.57
C LEU A 193 -10.20 -10.69 -15.56
N MET A 194 -9.66 -11.92 -15.50
CA MET A 194 -8.21 -12.14 -15.33
C MET A 194 -7.36 -11.45 -16.39
N ALA A 195 -7.79 -11.46 -17.64
CA ALA A 195 -7.02 -10.82 -18.72
C ALA A 195 -6.90 -9.30 -18.53
N GLY A 196 -7.96 -8.65 -18.06
CA GLY A 196 -7.96 -7.22 -17.76
C GLY A 196 -7.06 -6.88 -16.56
N TYR A 197 -7.12 -7.69 -15.51
CA TYR A 197 -6.27 -7.52 -14.34
C TYR A 197 -4.79 -7.78 -14.63
N ALA A 198 -4.50 -8.77 -15.46
CA ALA A 198 -3.13 -9.05 -15.90
C ALA A 198 -2.56 -7.88 -16.71
N ALA A 199 -3.36 -7.28 -17.60
CA ALA A 199 -2.96 -6.09 -18.34
C ALA A 199 -2.72 -4.89 -17.40
N ALA A 200 -3.63 -4.65 -16.45
CA ALA A 200 -3.47 -3.56 -15.46
C ALA A 200 -2.24 -3.75 -14.57
N LEU A 201 -1.94 -4.99 -14.16
CA LEU A 201 -0.72 -5.30 -13.41
C LEU A 201 0.54 -5.04 -14.24
N LEU A 202 0.53 -5.42 -15.52
CA LEU A 202 1.64 -5.15 -16.43
C LEU A 202 1.84 -3.64 -16.65
N ASP A 203 0.76 -2.89 -16.88
CA ASP A 203 0.82 -1.43 -17.02
C ASP A 203 1.39 -0.77 -15.77
N TRP A 204 0.95 -1.20 -14.58
CA TRP A 204 1.50 -0.73 -13.32
C TRP A 204 3.00 -1.02 -13.20
N ARG A 205 3.43 -2.24 -13.48
CA ARG A 205 4.85 -2.60 -13.42
C ARG A 205 5.68 -1.76 -14.39
N MET A 206 5.24 -1.61 -15.64
CA MET A 206 5.94 -0.79 -16.64
C MET A 206 6.00 0.68 -16.24
N ALA A 207 4.98 1.19 -15.55
CA ALA A 207 4.96 2.58 -15.07
C ALA A 207 5.82 2.82 -13.83
N THR A 208 6.08 1.78 -13.03
CA THR A 208 6.80 1.89 -11.75
C THR A 208 8.20 1.26 -11.80
N ASP A 209 8.51 0.50 -12.85
CA ASP A 209 9.80 -0.13 -13.02
C ASP A 209 10.85 0.93 -13.35
N GLU A 210 12.00 0.83 -12.71
CA GLU A 210 13.23 1.62 -12.86
C GLU A 210 13.09 3.05 -13.44
N GLN A 211 12.72 4.02 -12.61
CA GLN A 211 12.59 5.43 -13.05
C GLN A 211 13.94 6.17 -13.22
N GLU A 212 15.05 5.59 -12.82
CA GLU A 212 16.35 6.25 -12.95
C GLU A 212 16.72 6.57 -14.40
N LEU A 213 16.30 5.73 -15.36
CA LEU A 213 16.51 5.97 -16.79
C LEU A 213 15.32 6.64 -17.48
N SER A 214 14.13 6.65 -16.89
CA SER A 214 12.94 7.24 -17.51
C SER A 214 12.99 8.77 -17.58
N ASP A 215 13.79 9.41 -16.74
CA ASP A 215 14.05 10.85 -16.77
C ASP A 215 15.05 11.24 -17.88
N HIS A 216 15.62 10.26 -18.59
CA HIS A 216 16.60 10.48 -19.64
C HIS A 216 15.98 10.28 -21.02
N LEU A 217 15.95 11.32 -21.83
CA LEU A 217 15.52 11.22 -23.22
C LEU A 217 16.68 10.85 -24.12
N ALA A 218 16.63 9.66 -24.72
CA ALA A 218 17.61 9.25 -25.72
C ALA A 218 17.31 9.92 -27.08
N LEU A 219 18.16 10.81 -27.53
CA LEU A 219 18.09 11.45 -28.82
C LEU A 219 19.24 10.97 -29.73
N PRO A 220 19.15 11.14 -31.08
CA PRO A 220 20.24 10.79 -31.98
C PRO A 220 21.59 11.47 -31.68
N GLY A 221 21.59 12.55 -30.90
CA GLY A 221 22.79 13.28 -30.44
C GLY A 221 23.28 12.93 -29.04
N GLY A 222 22.67 11.98 -28.37
CA GLY A 222 22.99 11.57 -26.99
C GLY A 222 21.81 11.57 -26.05
N MET A 223 22.08 11.37 -24.77
CA MET A 223 21.09 11.35 -23.72
C MET A 223 20.98 12.72 -23.04
N ILE A 224 19.76 13.21 -22.84
CA ILE A 224 19.48 14.48 -22.14
C ILE A 224 18.84 14.12 -20.81
N VAL A 225 19.30 14.76 -19.72
CA VAL A 225 18.76 14.67 -18.37
C VAL A 225 17.66 15.73 -18.16
#